data_aa5702d0df2fa847a862c647b5d08eb8
#
_entry.id   aa5702d0df2fa847a862c647b5d08eb8
#
_cell.length_a   1.000
_cell.length_b   1.000
_cell.length_c   1.000
_cell.angle_alpha   90.00
_cell.angle_beta   90.00
_cell.angle_gamma   90.00
#
_symmetry.space_group_name_H-M   'P 1'
#
loop_
_entity.id
_entity.type
_entity.pdbx_description
1 polymer ?
#
loop_
_entity_poly.entity_id
_entity_poly.type
_entity_poly.pdbx_seq_one_letter_code
_entity_poly.pdbx_strand_id
1 'polypeptide(L)'
;MLPLVIFIAIGQIISRSLMKKMGGSDSLMFNMGKSDAKVYVKSAEGIKFADVAGEDEAKENLTEIVNYLHDPTKYQEIGASMPKGVLLVGPPGTGKTMLAKAVAGEANVPFFSMSGSEFVEMFVGMGASKVRDLFKQAKEKAPCIVFIDEIDAIGQKRSGGQYGGNDEREQTLNQLLTEMDGFEGNTGVIILAATNRPESLDPALTRPGRFDRRVPVELPDLLGREAILKVHAKKIKIAEDVDFNKIARMASGASGAELANIVNEAALRAVRDGRRFATQADLEESIEIVIAGYQKKNAIMTDHEKHIVAYHEIGHALVAAKQTNSAPVQKITIVPRTSGALGYTMQVEEGNHYLMSQEEMENKIATLTGGRAAEETVFGTITTGASNDIEQATKLARAMITRYGMSRDFDMVAMETVQNQYLGGDTSLACSAETQAKIDQQVVALVKQQHEKALKLLTDNRAKLDELAAFLYEKETITGEEFMAILNKK
;
A
#
# COMPACT_ATOMS: atom_id res chain seq x y z
N MET A 1 46.93 -19.45 62.11
CA MET A 1 45.71 -20.26 61.79
C MET A 1 44.44 -19.43 61.70
N LEU A 2 44.24 -18.38 62.49
CA LEU A 2 43.01 -17.54 62.46
C LEU A 2 42.73 -16.80 61.15
N PRO A 3 43.72 -16.23 60.42
CA PRO A 3 43.46 -15.49 59.18
C PRO A 3 42.91 -16.38 58.02
N LEU A 4 43.36 -17.65 58.00
CA LEU A 4 42.94 -18.58 56.95
C LEU A 4 41.48 -18.99 57.03
N VAL A 5 40.99 -19.15 58.28
CA VAL A 5 39.59 -19.52 58.59
C VAL A 5 38.66 -18.35 58.25
N ILE A 6 39.11 -17.10 58.48
CA ILE A 6 38.35 -15.90 58.15
C ILE A 6 38.26 -15.73 56.60
N PHE A 7 39.33 -16.02 55.86
CA PHE A 7 39.33 -15.94 54.38
C PHE A 7 38.39 -17.00 53.75
N ILE A 8 38.36 -18.21 54.31
CA ILE A 8 37.44 -19.29 53.87
C ILE A 8 35.98 -18.92 54.18
N ALA A 9 35.71 -18.35 55.38
CA ALA A 9 34.36 -17.95 55.75
C ALA A 9 33.84 -16.78 54.89
N ILE A 10 34.68 -15.79 54.58
CA ILE A 10 34.34 -14.67 53.67
C ILE A 10 34.13 -15.20 52.25
N GLY A 11 34.97 -16.12 51.77
CA GLY A 11 34.81 -16.75 50.45
C GLY A 11 33.49 -17.53 50.33
N GLN A 12 33.08 -18.25 51.41
CA GLN A 12 31.79 -18.94 51.41
C GLN A 12 30.58 -18.00 51.48
N ILE A 13 30.68 -16.87 52.19
CA ILE A 13 29.61 -15.87 52.26
C ILE A 13 29.46 -15.16 50.89
N ILE A 14 30.58 -14.79 50.24
CA ILE A 14 30.57 -14.17 48.92
C ILE A 14 30.05 -15.17 47.89
N SER A 15 30.47 -16.42 47.91
CA SER A 15 29.97 -17.48 47.03
C SER A 15 28.46 -17.71 47.18
N ARG A 16 27.96 -17.77 48.41
CA ARG A 16 26.51 -17.90 48.70
C ARG A 16 25.72 -16.65 48.29
N SER A 17 26.31 -15.47 48.41
CA SER A 17 25.69 -14.21 47.95
C SER A 17 25.67 -14.09 46.43
N LEU A 18 26.73 -14.55 45.75
CA LEU A 18 26.76 -14.65 44.27
C LEU A 18 25.78 -15.71 43.78
N MET A 19 25.73 -16.91 44.38
CA MET A 19 24.74 -17.93 44.00
C MET A 19 23.29 -17.46 44.22
N LYS A 20 22.98 -16.71 45.28
CA LYS A 20 21.65 -16.10 45.42
C LYS A 20 21.32 -15.03 44.39
N LYS A 21 22.32 -14.28 43.89
CA LYS A 21 22.14 -13.32 42.76
C LYS A 21 22.12 -14.00 41.41
N MET A 22 22.80 -15.11 41.21
CA MET A 22 22.79 -15.92 39.99
C MET A 22 21.55 -16.83 39.87
N GLY A 23 20.92 -17.21 40.99
CA GLY A 23 19.65 -17.95 40.97
C GLY A 23 18.45 -17.18 40.40
N GLY A 24 18.63 -15.88 40.11
CA GLY A 24 17.65 -15.07 39.35
C GLY A 24 17.88 -15.04 37.83
N SER A 25 19.02 -15.55 37.34
CA SER A 25 19.39 -15.54 35.94
C SER A 25 18.78 -16.71 35.12
N ASP A 26 18.49 -17.84 35.81
CA ASP A 26 17.84 -18.98 35.15
C ASP A 26 16.40 -18.67 34.71
N SER A 27 15.70 -17.79 35.43
CA SER A 27 14.34 -17.41 35.04
C SER A 27 14.30 -16.47 33.83
N LEU A 28 15.37 -15.72 33.56
CA LEU A 28 15.48 -14.86 32.36
C LEU A 28 15.78 -15.69 31.11
N MET A 29 16.66 -16.70 31.18
CA MET A 29 16.94 -17.59 30.06
C MET A 29 15.75 -18.50 29.71
N PHE A 30 15.00 -19.00 30.70
CA PHE A 30 13.80 -19.81 30.48
C PHE A 30 12.61 -19.00 29.92
N ASN A 31 12.58 -17.67 30.07
CA ASN A 31 11.52 -16.83 29.53
C ASN A 31 11.82 -16.29 28.11
N MET A 32 13.06 -16.32 27.65
CA MET A 32 13.45 -15.77 26.35
C MET A 32 12.89 -16.57 25.15
N GLY A 33 12.42 -17.78 25.35
CA GLY A 33 11.80 -18.61 24.31
C GLY A 33 10.28 -18.63 24.33
N LYS A 34 9.63 -17.86 25.23
CA LYS A 34 8.17 -17.76 25.23
C LYS A 34 7.67 -16.80 24.20
N SER A 35 6.59 -17.17 23.53
CA SER A 35 5.92 -16.31 22.58
C SER A 35 5.28 -15.10 23.28
N ASP A 36 5.60 -13.90 22.84
CA ASP A 36 4.91 -12.66 23.21
C ASP A 36 3.61 -12.45 22.41
N ALA A 37 3.05 -13.54 21.85
CA ALA A 37 1.83 -13.49 21.08
C ALA A 37 0.72 -12.78 21.86
N LYS A 38 0.22 -11.71 21.31
CA LYS A 38 -0.92 -10.98 21.88
C LYS A 38 -2.16 -11.84 21.72
N VAL A 39 -2.59 -12.46 22.81
CA VAL A 39 -3.86 -13.18 22.87
C VAL A 39 -4.97 -12.13 23.00
N TYR A 40 -5.63 -11.83 21.91
CA TYR A 40 -6.89 -11.10 21.97
C TYR A 40 -7.97 -12.08 22.42
N VAL A 41 -8.18 -12.17 23.74
CA VAL A 41 -9.29 -12.95 24.31
C VAL A 41 -10.60 -12.30 23.89
N LYS A 42 -11.64 -13.12 23.63
CA LYS A 42 -13.02 -12.70 23.42
C LYS A 42 -13.33 -11.35 24.06
N SER A 43 -13.25 -10.27 23.30
CA SER A 43 -13.84 -9.00 23.70
C SER A 43 -15.26 -9.00 23.13
N ALA A 44 -16.24 -8.66 23.96
CA ALA A 44 -17.61 -8.40 23.49
C ALA A 44 -17.66 -7.26 22.47
N GLU A 45 -16.55 -6.53 22.29
CA GLU A 45 -16.32 -5.43 21.33
C GLU A 45 -15.39 -5.85 20.19
N GLY A 46 -15.33 -7.15 19.83
CA GLY A 46 -14.50 -7.62 18.71
C GLY A 46 -14.92 -6.99 17.37
N ILE A 47 -13.92 -6.62 16.55
CA ILE A 47 -14.15 -6.16 15.17
C ILE A 47 -14.89 -7.27 14.40
N LYS A 48 -15.97 -6.91 13.69
CA LYS A 48 -16.77 -7.81 12.85
C LYS A 48 -16.67 -7.42 11.38
N PHE A 49 -17.17 -8.26 10.48
CA PHE A 49 -17.23 -7.95 9.06
C PHE A 49 -18.02 -6.67 8.74
N ALA A 50 -19.00 -6.31 9.58
CA ALA A 50 -19.75 -5.07 9.45
C ALA A 50 -18.88 -3.81 9.70
N ASP A 51 -17.78 -3.94 10.42
CA ASP A 51 -16.83 -2.86 10.69
C ASP A 51 -15.77 -2.71 9.60
N VAL A 52 -15.66 -3.69 8.69
CA VAL A 52 -14.76 -3.71 7.54
C VAL A 52 -15.58 -3.34 6.31
N ALA A 53 -15.39 -2.14 5.79
CA ALA A 53 -16.04 -1.69 4.57
C ALA A 53 -15.20 -2.05 3.33
N GLY A 54 -15.87 -2.30 2.21
CA GLY A 54 -15.23 -2.82 1.01
C GLY A 54 -14.80 -4.28 1.16
N GLU A 55 -13.98 -4.78 0.24
CA GLU A 55 -13.39 -6.13 0.27
C GLU A 55 -14.44 -7.26 0.30
N ASP A 56 -15.54 -7.10 -0.43
CA ASP A 56 -16.68 -8.01 -0.33
C ASP A 56 -16.33 -9.43 -0.81
N GLU A 57 -15.50 -9.58 -1.85
CA GLU A 57 -15.00 -10.87 -2.34
C GLU A 57 -14.08 -11.54 -1.30
N ALA A 58 -13.21 -10.76 -0.63
CA ALA A 58 -12.36 -11.28 0.42
C ALA A 58 -13.19 -11.74 1.63
N LYS A 59 -14.22 -10.99 2.02
CA LYS A 59 -15.14 -11.35 3.10
C LYS A 59 -15.92 -12.61 2.77
N GLU A 60 -16.41 -12.76 1.53
CA GLU A 60 -17.13 -13.96 1.09
C GLU A 60 -16.25 -15.21 1.23
N ASN A 61 -15.00 -15.14 0.71
CA ASN A 61 -14.03 -16.21 0.87
C ASN A 61 -13.73 -16.56 2.33
N LEU A 62 -13.69 -15.57 3.21
CA LEU A 62 -13.40 -15.76 4.63
C LEU A 62 -14.63 -16.17 5.45
N THR A 63 -15.83 -15.91 4.96
CA THR A 63 -17.08 -16.36 5.58
C THR A 63 -17.18 -17.89 5.63
N GLU A 64 -16.61 -18.59 4.65
CA GLU A 64 -16.52 -20.05 4.70
C GLU A 64 -15.72 -20.54 5.91
N ILE A 65 -14.65 -19.82 6.28
CA ILE A 65 -13.82 -20.15 7.44
C ILE A 65 -14.62 -19.93 8.73
N VAL A 66 -15.35 -18.82 8.81
CA VAL A 66 -16.25 -18.52 9.95
C VAL A 66 -17.29 -19.63 10.09
N ASN A 67 -17.95 -20.02 9.00
CA ASN A 67 -18.96 -21.08 8.99
C ASN A 67 -18.37 -22.43 9.44
N TYR A 68 -17.16 -22.77 8.98
CA TYR A 68 -16.48 -23.99 9.40
C TYR A 68 -16.15 -23.99 10.90
N LEU A 69 -15.67 -22.87 11.44
CA LEU A 69 -15.37 -22.74 12.86
C LEU A 69 -16.61 -22.84 13.75
N HIS A 70 -17.78 -22.47 13.22
CA HIS A 70 -19.07 -22.62 13.88
C HIS A 70 -19.63 -24.06 13.84
N ASP A 71 -19.55 -24.71 12.70
CA ASP A 71 -20.11 -26.04 12.49
C ASP A 71 -19.24 -26.87 11.52
N PRO A 72 -18.16 -27.48 12.03
CA PRO A 72 -17.25 -28.29 11.20
C PRO A 72 -17.91 -29.60 10.72
N THR A 73 -18.99 -30.06 11.36
CA THR A 73 -19.63 -31.35 11.05
C THR A 73 -20.22 -31.39 9.66
N LYS A 74 -20.85 -30.30 9.20
CA LYS A 74 -21.40 -30.18 7.84
C LYS A 74 -20.38 -30.42 6.74
N TYR A 75 -19.16 -29.96 6.95
CA TYR A 75 -18.06 -30.12 5.98
C TYR A 75 -17.53 -31.54 5.98
N GLN A 76 -17.44 -32.15 7.17
CA GLN A 76 -17.01 -33.55 7.33
C GLN A 76 -17.96 -34.54 6.72
N GLU A 77 -19.30 -34.34 6.87
CA GLU A 77 -20.34 -35.21 6.30
C GLU A 77 -20.28 -35.29 4.77
N ILE A 78 -19.85 -34.21 4.09
CA ILE A 78 -19.70 -34.18 2.62
C ILE A 78 -18.30 -34.66 2.21
N GLY A 79 -17.36 -34.82 3.17
CA GLY A 79 -15.97 -35.17 2.89
C GLY A 79 -15.11 -33.95 2.44
N ALA A 80 -15.59 -32.72 2.66
CA ALA A 80 -14.83 -31.52 2.38
C ALA A 80 -13.74 -31.31 3.42
N SER A 81 -12.51 -31.01 2.98
CA SER A 81 -11.40 -30.62 3.84
C SER A 81 -11.20 -29.10 3.77
N MET A 82 -11.22 -28.46 4.94
CA MET A 82 -10.92 -27.04 5.00
C MET A 82 -9.42 -26.77 4.87
N PRO A 83 -9.01 -25.65 4.27
CA PRO A 83 -7.62 -25.26 4.22
C PRO A 83 -7.09 -25.05 5.64
N LYS A 84 -5.89 -25.58 5.91
CA LYS A 84 -5.20 -25.37 7.19
C LYS A 84 -4.72 -23.94 7.35
N GLY A 85 -4.33 -23.33 6.24
CA GLY A 85 -3.79 -21.97 6.20
C GLY A 85 -4.35 -21.15 5.03
N VAL A 86 -4.60 -19.88 5.30
CA VAL A 86 -5.05 -18.90 4.32
C VAL A 86 -4.08 -17.73 4.29
N LEU A 87 -3.65 -17.36 3.10
CA LEU A 87 -2.72 -16.26 2.86
C LEU A 87 -3.47 -15.04 2.32
N LEU A 88 -3.54 -13.97 3.11
CA LEU A 88 -4.05 -12.68 2.69
C LEU A 88 -2.94 -11.94 1.93
N VAL A 89 -3.18 -11.60 0.67
CA VAL A 89 -2.19 -10.96 -0.20
C VAL A 89 -2.72 -9.64 -0.75
N GLY A 90 -1.89 -8.61 -0.76
CA GLY A 90 -2.31 -7.32 -1.31
C GLY A 90 -1.43 -6.16 -0.88
N PRO A 91 -1.69 -4.95 -1.40
CA PRO A 91 -0.93 -3.75 -1.07
C PRO A 91 -0.95 -3.42 0.42
N PRO A 92 0.03 -2.64 0.93
CA PRO A 92 -0.01 -2.14 2.30
C PRO A 92 -1.24 -1.23 2.51
N GLY A 93 -1.76 -1.23 3.74
CA GLY A 93 -2.89 -0.35 4.10
C GLY A 93 -4.28 -0.80 3.64
N THR A 94 -4.42 -1.96 2.97
CA THR A 94 -5.72 -2.49 2.52
C THR A 94 -6.55 -3.15 3.62
N GLY A 95 -6.03 -3.26 4.85
CA GLY A 95 -6.80 -3.76 5.98
C GLY A 95 -6.68 -5.27 6.26
N LYS A 96 -5.66 -5.97 5.72
CA LYS A 96 -5.44 -7.42 5.91
C LYS A 96 -5.49 -7.85 7.38
N THR A 97 -4.77 -7.13 8.25
CA THR A 97 -4.76 -7.38 9.72
C THR A 97 -6.13 -7.15 10.36
N MET A 98 -6.87 -6.12 9.89
CA MET A 98 -8.22 -5.83 10.37
C MET A 98 -9.20 -6.91 9.93
N LEU A 99 -9.09 -7.38 8.69
CA LEU A 99 -9.91 -8.45 8.13
C LEU A 99 -9.68 -9.78 8.90
N ALA A 100 -8.42 -10.12 9.21
CA ALA A 100 -8.12 -11.30 10.02
C ALA A 100 -8.74 -11.23 11.43
N LYS A 101 -8.72 -10.04 12.08
CA LYS A 101 -9.41 -9.82 13.35
C LYS A 101 -10.93 -9.94 13.23
N ALA A 102 -11.49 -9.45 12.11
CA ALA A 102 -12.92 -9.54 11.85
C ALA A 102 -13.40 -11.00 11.69
N VAL A 103 -12.59 -11.85 11.04
CA VAL A 103 -12.86 -13.30 10.96
C VAL A 103 -12.98 -13.93 12.36
N ALA A 104 -12.03 -13.61 13.24
CA ALA A 104 -12.05 -14.14 14.61
C ALA A 104 -13.22 -13.58 15.44
N GLY A 105 -13.53 -12.30 15.27
CA GLY A 105 -14.68 -11.65 15.92
C GLY A 105 -16.03 -12.20 15.44
N GLU A 106 -16.15 -12.50 14.15
CA GLU A 106 -17.34 -13.10 13.56
C GLU A 106 -17.50 -14.55 14.01
N ALA A 107 -16.41 -15.34 13.97
CA ALA A 107 -16.39 -16.72 14.44
C ALA A 107 -16.47 -16.85 15.98
N ASN A 108 -16.30 -15.75 16.71
CA ASN A 108 -16.29 -15.70 18.17
C ASN A 108 -15.29 -16.68 18.81
N VAL A 109 -14.09 -16.78 18.23
CA VAL A 109 -12.98 -17.63 18.68
C VAL A 109 -11.78 -16.80 19.16
N PRO A 110 -10.88 -17.38 19.99
CA PRO A 110 -9.62 -16.73 20.35
C PRO A 110 -8.76 -16.39 19.14
N PHE A 111 -8.10 -15.24 19.21
CA PHE A 111 -7.23 -14.73 18.16
C PHE A 111 -5.81 -14.55 18.72
N PHE A 112 -4.85 -15.26 18.13
CA PHE A 112 -3.43 -15.13 18.44
C PHE A 112 -2.78 -14.34 17.30
N SER A 113 -2.14 -13.23 17.59
CA SER A 113 -1.49 -12.39 16.58
C SER A 113 -0.02 -12.21 16.88
N MET A 114 0.82 -12.43 15.87
CA MET A 114 2.25 -12.18 15.91
C MET A 114 2.73 -11.64 14.56
N SER A 115 3.71 -10.74 14.58
CA SER A 115 4.39 -10.32 13.34
C SER A 115 5.49 -11.32 12.97
N GLY A 116 5.69 -11.58 11.68
CA GLY A 116 6.81 -12.36 11.18
C GLY A 116 8.17 -11.84 11.65
N SER A 117 8.30 -10.52 11.83
CA SER A 117 9.50 -9.89 12.36
C SER A 117 9.79 -10.25 13.83
N GLU A 118 8.77 -10.56 14.63
CA GLU A 118 8.93 -10.97 16.04
C GLU A 118 9.56 -12.37 16.20
N PHE A 119 9.58 -13.15 15.13
CA PHE A 119 10.26 -14.44 15.09
C PHE A 119 11.74 -14.34 14.71
N VAL A 120 12.18 -13.20 14.15
CA VAL A 120 13.57 -12.98 13.75
C VAL A 120 14.34 -12.50 14.97
N GLU A 121 15.18 -13.38 15.53
CA GLU A 121 15.97 -13.12 16.73
C GLU A 121 17.48 -13.16 16.43
N MET A 122 18.28 -12.56 17.32
CA MET A 122 19.74 -12.58 17.18
C MET A 122 20.37 -13.95 17.52
N PHE A 123 19.66 -14.78 18.28
CA PHE A 123 20.16 -16.10 18.72
C PHE A 123 19.47 -17.22 17.96
N VAL A 124 20.26 -18.07 17.34
CA VAL A 124 19.79 -19.23 16.56
C VAL A 124 18.91 -20.15 17.40
N GLY A 125 17.73 -20.47 16.89
CA GLY A 125 16.76 -21.37 17.53
C GLY A 125 15.72 -20.70 18.43
N MET A 126 15.83 -19.40 18.73
CA MET A 126 14.82 -18.70 19.53
C MET A 126 13.54 -18.48 18.74
N GLY A 127 13.60 -18.09 17.47
CA GLY A 127 12.44 -17.98 16.62
C GLY A 127 11.67 -19.29 16.47
N ALA A 128 12.39 -20.39 16.27
CA ALA A 128 11.78 -21.72 16.24
C ALA A 128 11.12 -22.12 17.56
N SER A 129 11.66 -21.67 18.71
CA SER A 129 11.05 -21.89 20.03
C SER A 129 9.76 -21.09 20.18
N LYS A 130 9.73 -19.83 19.73
CA LYS A 130 8.52 -18.99 19.72
C LYS A 130 7.42 -19.59 18.86
N VAL A 131 7.77 -20.11 17.69
CA VAL A 131 6.80 -20.81 16.82
C VAL A 131 6.18 -21.99 17.56
N ARG A 132 6.99 -22.86 18.15
CA ARG A 132 6.48 -24.02 18.92
C ARG A 132 5.57 -23.61 20.07
N ASP A 133 5.93 -22.59 20.82
CA ASP A 133 5.14 -22.09 21.93
C ASP A 133 3.80 -21.51 21.47
N LEU A 134 3.80 -20.69 20.42
CA LEU A 134 2.59 -20.15 19.80
C LEU A 134 1.61 -21.26 19.39
N PHE A 135 2.10 -22.28 18.68
CA PHE A 135 1.26 -23.38 18.20
C PHE A 135 0.79 -24.29 19.33
N LYS A 136 1.60 -24.46 20.37
CA LYS A 136 1.18 -25.17 21.61
C LYS A 136 0.01 -24.44 22.28
N GLN A 137 0.13 -23.12 22.47
CA GLN A 137 -0.94 -22.31 23.07
C GLN A 137 -2.22 -22.34 22.22
N ALA A 138 -2.08 -22.31 20.88
CA ALA A 138 -3.21 -22.40 19.97
C ALA A 138 -3.93 -23.75 20.08
N LYS A 139 -3.20 -24.85 20.14
CA LYS A 139 -3.77 -26.20 20.36
C LYS A 139 -4.54 -26.30 21.67
N GLU A 140 -4.04 -25.71 22.75
CA GLU A 140 -4.70 -25.71 24.07
C GLU A 140 -5.99 -24.89 24.10
N LYS A 141 -6.14 -23.92 23.18
CA LYS A 141 -7.30 -23.00 23.11
C LYS A 141 -8.16 -23.18 21.85
N ALA A 142 -8.04 -24.30 21.17
CA ALA A 142 -8.87 -24.59 20.00
C ALA A 142 -10.38 -24.69 20.39
N PRO A 143 -11.33 -24.24 19.52
CA PRO A 143 -11.08 -23.63 18.21
C PRO A 143 -10.55 -22.21 18.30
N CYS A 144 -9.55 -21.86 17.46
CA CYS A 144 -8.93 -20.53 17.47
C CYS A 144 -8.32 -20.18 16.10
N ILE A 145 -7.95 -18.90 15.95
CA ILE A 145 -7.23 -18.40 14.78
C ILE A 145 -5.84 -17.95 15.21
N VAL A 146 -4.82 -18.40 14.48
CA VAL A 146 -3.43 -17.91 14.56
C VAL A 146 -3.20 -17.01 13.38
N PHE A 147 -2.81 -15.76 13.63
CA PHE A 147 -2.51 -14.78 12.58
C PHE A 147 -1.04 -14.38 12.61
N ILE A 148 -0.38 -14.53 11.46
CA ILE A 148 1.02 -14.14 11.26
C ILE A 148 1.05 -12.99 10.26
N ASP A 149 1.30 -11.78 10.74
CA ASP A 149 1.46 -10.62 9.86
C ASP A 149 2.88 -10.57 9.27
N GLU A 150 3.04 -10.01 8.08
CA GLU A 150 4.34 -9.88 7.41
C GLU A 150 5.10 -11.21 7.35
N ILE A 151 4.43 -12.30 6.92
CA ILE A 151 5.02 -13.64 6.87
C ILE A 151 6.29 -13.71 6.03
N ASP A 152 6.45 -12.78 5.07
CA ASP A 152 7.63 -12.65 4.23
C ASP A 152 8.90 -12.32 5.02
N ALA A 153 8.81 -11.80 6.26
CA ALA A 153 9.97 -11.60 7.12
C ALA A 153 10.72 -12.91 7.44
N ILE A 154 10.01 -14.03 7.55
CA ILE A 154 10.57 -15.36 7.81
C ILE A 154 10.48 -16.29 6.62
N GLY A 155 9.57 -16.03 5.71
CA GLY A 155 9.20 -16.93 4.60
C GLY A 155 9.87 -16.63 3.27
N GLN A 156 10.95 -15.86 3.19
CA GLN A 156 11.61 -15.53 1.93
C GLN A 156 12.27 -16.75 1.26
N LYS A 157 12.27 -16.74 -0.08
CA LYS A 157 13.00 -17.71 -0.90
C LYS A 157 14.47 -17.75 -0.50
N ARG A 158 15.05 -18.96 -0.54
CA ARG A 158 16.47 -19.17 -0.31
C ARG A 158 17.28 -18.46 -1.39
N SER A 159 18.00 -17.41 -1.03
CA SER A 159 18.99 -16.82 -1.94
C SER A 159 20.28 -17.61 -1.82
N GLY A 160 20.78 -18.14 -2.95
CA GLY A 160 22.03 -18.96 -3.00
C GLY A 160 23.31 -18.18 -2.72
N GLY A 161 23.27 -17.12 -1.92
CA GLY A 161 24.40 -16.28 -1.52
C GLY A 161 25.08 -16.78 -0.25
N GLN A 162 26.36 -16.97 -0.33
CA GLN A 162 27.32 -17.59 0.60
C GLN A 162 27.69 -16.69 1.80
N TYR A 163 26.73 -16.13 2.54
CA TYR A 163 27.03 -15.41 3.80
C TYR A 163 26.01 -15.75 4.89
N GLY A 164 26.51 -16.23 6.02
CA GLY A 164 25.88 -16.86 7.17
C GLY A 164 24.93 -16.02 8.01
N GLY A 165 23.99 -15.30 7.42
CA GLY A 165 22.96 -14.54 8.14
C GLY A 165 21.52 -15.12 8.04
N ASN A 166 21.33 -16.24 7.33
CA ASN A 166 20.00 -16.79 7.06
C ASN A 166 19.62 -18.02 7.90
N ASP A 167 20.55 -18.59 8.67
CA ASP A 167 20.35 -19.87 9.36
C ASP A 167 19.19 -19.81 10.36
N GLU A 168 19.02 -18.69 11.06
CA GLU A 168 17.96 -18.51 12.05
C GLU A 168 16.58 -18.40 11.41
N ARG A 169 16.45 -17.62 10.33
CA ARG A 169 15.21 -17.50 9.54
C ARG A 169 14.81 -18.82 8.92
N GLU A 170 15.77 -19.55 8.36
CA GLU A 170 15.53 -20.86 7.73
C GLU A 170 15.09 -21.89 8.79
N GLN A 171 15.70 -21.89 9.97
CA GLN A 171 15.31 -22.74 11.06
C GLN A 171 13.90 -22.43 11.57
N THR A 172 13.56 -21.16 11.68
CA THR A 172 12.23 -20.68 12.08
C THR A 172 11.18 -21.06 11.02
N LEU A 173 11.48 -20.85 9.74
CA LEU A 173 10.61 -21.29 8.64
C LEU A 173 10.37 -22.80 8.67
N ASN A 174 11.43 -23.59 8.79
CA ASN A 174 11.31 -25.05 8.84
C ASN A 174 10.48 -25.51 10.05
N GLN A 175 10.61 -24.83 11.21
CA GLN A 175 9.76 -25.11 12.37
C GLN A 175 8.29 -24.77 12.10
N LEU A 176 8.01 -23.61 11.46
CA LEU A 176 6.66 -23.23 11.07
C LEU A 176 6.03 -24.28 10.15
N LEU A 177 6.77 -24.71 9.13
CA LEU A 177 6.33 -25.75 8.20
C LEU A 177 6.03 -27.06 8.94
N THR A 178 6.89 -27.46 9.88
CA THR A 178 6.71 -28.67 10.70
C THR A 178 5.46 -28.58 11.57
N GLU A 179 5.21 -27.44 12.22
CA GLU A 179 4.00 -27.24 13.01
C GLU A 179 2.74 -27.29 12.13
N MET A 180 2.75 -26.67 10.94
CA MET A 180 1.64 -26.71 9.99
C MET A 180 1.36 -28.12 9.49
N ASP A 181 2.39 -28.90 9.16
CA ASP A 181 2.26 -30.28 8.71
C ASP A 181 1.72 -31.19 9.84
N GLY A 182 2.11 -30.91 11.08
CA GLY A 182 1.67 -31.64 12.28
C GLY A 182 0.25 -31.35 12.74
N PHE A 183 -0.49 -30.46 12.05
CA PHE A 183 -1.93 -30.29 12.30
C PHE A 183 -2.73 -31.34 11.54
N GLU A 184 -3.45 -32.18 12.25
CA GLU A 184 -4.54 -32.96 11.69
C GLU A 184 -5.73 -32.05 11.41
N GLY A 185 -6.44 -32.25 10.27
CA GLY A 185 -7.48 -31.35 9.78
C GLY A 185 -8.68 -31.09 10.73
N ASN A 186 -8.71 -31.75 11.90
CA ASN A 186 -9.80 -31.67 12.89
C ASN A 186 -9.45 -30.91 14.17
N THR A 187 -8.30 -30.23 14.24
CA THR A 187 -7.87 -29.57 15.48
C THR A 187 -8.60 -28.26 15.78
N GLY A 188 -9.37 -27.73 14.85
CA GLY A 188 -10.10 -26.46 15.02
C GLY A 188 -9.17 -25.21 15.04
N VAL A 189 -7.90 -25.37 14.67
CA VAL A 189 -6.96 -24.24 14.56
C VAL A 189 -6.82 -23.87 13.09
N ILE A 190 -7.08 -22.59 12.75
CA ILE A 190 -6.89 -22.05 11.41
C ILE A 190 -5.76 -21.02 11.45
N ILE A 191 -4.85 -21.11 10.49
CA ILE A 191 -3.73 -20.21 10.37
C ILE A 191 -4.05 -19.19 9.27
N LEU A 192 -4.08 -17.92 9.63
CA LEU A 192 -4.11 -16.81 8.68
C LEU A 192 -2.73 -16.19 8.60
N ALA A 193 -2.25 -15.86 7.42
CA ALA A 193 -1.05 -15.07 7.27
C ALA A 193 -1.29 -13.90 6.32
N ALA A 194 -0.53 -12.82 6.46
CA ALA A 194 -0.60 -11.68 5.56
C ALA A 194 0.78 -11.35 4.99
N THR A 195 0.80 -10.94 3.72
CA THR A 195 2.00 -10.44 3.06
C THR A 195 1.67 -9.39 2.00
N ASN A 196 2.59 -8.47 1.80
CA ASN A 196 2.58 -7.54 0.67
C ASN A 196 3.44 -8.05 -0.50
N ARG A 197 4.18 -9.16 -0.31
CA ARG A 197 5.16 -9.71 -1.27
C ARG A 197 4.98 -11.22 -1.47
N PRO A 198 3.86 -11.67 -2.04
CA PRO A 198 3.60 -13.10 -2.21
C PRO A 198 4.65 -13.78 -3.09
N GLU A 199 5.25 -13.07 -4.03
CA GLU A 199 6.29 -13.57 -4.93
C GLU A 199 7.64 -13.81 -4.23
N SER A 200 7.89 -13.19 -3.08
CA SER A 200 9.10 -13.39 -2.28
C SER A 200 9.07 -14.66 -1.43
N LEU A 201 7.87 -15.23 -1.24
CA LEU A 201 7.68 -16.38 -0.36
C LEU A 201 8.29 -17.66 -0.91
N ASP A 202 8.86 -18.47 -0.01
CA ASP A 202 9.32 -19.81 -0.34
C ASP A 202 8.13 -20.67 -0.82
N PRO A 203 8.24 -21.33 -1.97
CA PRO A 203 7.19 -22.19 -2.51
C PRO A 203 6.70 -23.28 -1.53
N ALA A 204 7.54 -23.67 -0.56
CA ALA A 204 7.15 -24.62 0.47
C ALA A 204 6.00 -24.15 1.34
N LEU A 205 5.86 -22.83 1.57
CA LEU A 205 4.75 -22.26 2.33
C LEU A 205 3.41 -22.37 1.61
N THR A 206 3.41 -22.34 0.29
CA THR A 206 2.18 -22.31 -0.53
C THR A 206 1.81 -23.66 -1.12
N ARG A 207 2.41 -24.75 -0.62
CA ARG A 207 2.05 -26.12 -1.02
C ARG A 207 0.72 -26.54 -0.38
N PRO A 208 -0.04 -27.46 -1.03
CA PRO A 208 -1.26 -28.04 -0.44
C PRO A 208 -1.02 -28.57 0.98
N GLY A 209 -1.95 -28.28 1.87
CA GLY A 209 -1.87 -28.62 3.29
C GLY A 209 -1.16 -27.59 4.17
N ARG A 210 -0.74 -26.44 3.60
CA ARG A 210 -0.15 -25.29 4.30
C ARG A 210 -0.96 -24.04 3.98
N PHE A 211 -0.37 -22.98 3.38
CA PHE A 211 -1.12 -21.82 2.87
C PHE A 211 -1.61 -22.11 1.44
N ASP A 212 -2.57 -22.99 1.33
CA ASP A 212 -3.10 -23.47 0.06
C ASP A 212 -4.25 -22.60 -0.49
N ARG A 213 -4.86 -21.78 0.34
CA ARG A 213 -5.84 -20.77 -0.10
C ARG A 213 -5.21 -19.37 -0.06
N ARG A 214 -5.28 -18.67 -1.19
CA ARG A 214 -4.89 -17.26 -1.28
C ARG A 214 -6.15 -16.40 -1.41
N VAL A 215 -6.23 -15.36 -0.59
CA VAL A 215 -7.31 -14.38 -0.62
C VAL A 215 -6.68 -13.02 -0.96
N PRO A 216 -6.93 -12.50 -2.17
CA PRO A 216 -6.48 -11.16 -2.53
C PRO A 216 -7.27 -10.13 -1.72
N VAL A 217 -6.57 -9.11 -1.20
CA VAL A 217 -7.12 -7.95 -0.51
C VAL A 217 -6.56 -6.73 -1.24
N GLU A 218 -7.30 -6.28 -2.24
CA GLU A 218 -6.86 -5.28 -3.21
C GLU A 218 -7.13 -3.85 -2.72
N LEU A 219 -6.72 -2.85 -3.51
CA LEU A 219 -7.13 -1.48 -3.24
C LEU A 219 -8.65 -1.35 -3.47
N PRO A 220 -9.36 -0.60 -2.61
CA PRO A 220 -10.81 -0.51 -2.71
C PRO A 220 -11.23 0.20 -4.01
N ASP A 221 -12.27 -0.31 -4.64
CA ASP A 221 -12.95 0.32 -5.75
C ASP A 221 -13.72 1.58 -5.30
N LEU A 222 -14.41 2.26 -6.21
CA LEU A 222 -15.13 3.49 -5.88
C LEU A 222 -16.15 3.29 -4.76
N LEU A 223 -16.92 2.21 -4.81
CA LEU A 223 -17.95 1.92 -3.79
C LEU A 223 -17.31 1.55 -2.46
N GLY A 224 -16.25 0.77 -2.49
CA GLY A 224 -15.45 0.42 -1.33
C GLY A 224 -14.83 1.64 -0.67
N ARG A 225 -14.24 2.58 -1.44
CA ARG A 225 -13.70 3.82 -0.91
C ARG A 225 -14.77 4.68 -0.23
N GLU A 226 -15.93 4.82 -0.87
CA GLU A 226 -17.07 5.55 -0.30
C GLU A 226 -17.55 4.91 1.01
N ALA A 227 -17.66 3.59 1.05
CA ALA A 227 -18.06 2.85 2.24
C ALA A 227 -17.03 2.98 3.37
N ILE A 228 -15.73 2.89 3.07
CA ILE A 228 -14.64 3.09 4.04
C ILE A 228 -14.68 4.50 4.62
N LEU A 229 -14.81 5.52 3.78
CA LEU A 229 -14.93 6.91 4.22
C LEU A 229 -16.11 7.08 5.18
N LYS A 230 -17.28 6.53 4.85
CA LYS A 230 -18.48 6.58 5.71
C LYS A 230 -18.27 5.88 7.05
N VAL A 231 -17.57 4.74 7.09
CA VAL A 231 -17.26 4.03 8.34
C VAL A 231 -16.36 4.88 9.24
N HIS A 232 -15.31 5.50 8.67
CA HIS A 232 -14.43 6.37 9.45
C HIS A 232 -15.10 7.71 9.84
N ALA A 233 -15.96 8.24 8.99
CA ALA A 233 -16.73 9.45 9.26
C ALA A 233 -17.67 9.31 10.47
N LYS A 234 -18.19 8.11 10.75
CA LYS A 234 -19.00 7.86 11.96
C LYS A 234 -18.27 8.14 13.28
N LYS A 235 -16.93 8.16 13.26
CA LYS A 235 -16.10 8.39 14.45
C LYS A 235 -15.82 9.87 14.73
N ILE A 236 -16.18 10.75 13.82
CA ILE A 236 -15.96 12.21 13.91
C ILE A 236 -17.27 12.96 13.72
N LYS A 237 -17.28 14.24 14.08
CA LYS A 237 -18.38 15.12 13.73
C LYS A 237 -18.16 15.69 12.33
N ILE A 238 -19.08 15.42 11.43
CA ILE A 238 -19.03 15.84 10.03
C ILE A 238 -20.31 16.58 9.64
N ALA A 239 -20.23 17.50 8.69
CA ALA A 239 -21.38 18.21 8.15
C ALA A 239 -22.31 17.25 7.38
N GLU A 240 -23.62 17.52 7.40
CA GLU A 240 -24.62 16.63 6.77
C GLU A 240 -24.60 16.68 5.24
N ASP A 241 -24.07 17.75 4.66
CA ASP A 241 -24.01 18.04 3.23
C ASP A 241 -22.78 17.46 2.50
N VAL A 242 -22.00 16.61 3.17
CA VAL A 242 -20.79 16.00 2.58
C VAL A 242 -21.15 14.95 1.55
N ASP A 243 -20.65 15.14 0.33
CA ASP A 243 -20.73 14.17 -0.76
C ASP A 243 -19.53 13.19 -0.72
N PHE A 244 -19.73 12.04 -0.06
CA PHE A 244 -18.71 10.99 0.03
C PHE A 244 -18.37 10.36 -1.32
N ASN A 245 -19.29 10.38 -2.31
CA ASN A 245 -19.00 9.84 -3.63
C ASN A 245 -17.98 10.74 -4.35
N LYS A 246 -18.14 12.06 -4.27
CA LYS A 246 -17.16 13.01 -4.81
C LYS A 246 -15.79 12.82 -4.15
N ILE A 247 -15.74 12.70 -2.82
CA ILE A 247 -14.51 12.47 -2.07
C ILE A 247 -13.86 11.13 -2.47
N ALA A 248 -14.64 10.06 -2.62
CA ALA A 248 -14.13 8.75 -3.03
C ALA A 248 -13.56 8.75 -4.46
N ARG A 249 -14.14 9.54 -5.38
CA ARG A 249 -13.58 9.75 -6.72
C ARG A 249 -12.24 10.46 -6.67
N MET A 250 -12.15 11.55 -5.91
CA MET A 250 -10.91 12.32 -5.75
C MET A 250 -9.80 11.50 -5.09
N ALA A 251 -10.13 10.55 -4.20
CA ALA A 251 -9.20 9.64 -3.55
C ALA A 251 -8.97 8.34 -4.36
N SER A 252 -8.97 8.41 -5.68
CA SER A 252 -8.70 7.25 -6.55
C SER A 252 -7.33 6.64 -6.26
N GLY A 253 -7.28 5.31 -6.13
CA GLY A 253 -6.05 4.57 -5.80
C GLY A 253 -5.63 4.62 -4.32
N ALA A 254 -6.37 5.32 -3.46
CA ALA A 254 -6.08 5.36 -2.03
C ALA A 254 -6.42 4.03 -1.34
N SER A 255 -5.53 3.58 -0.46
CA SER A 255 -5.75 2.44 0.43
C SER A 255 -6.73 2.78 1.56
N GLY A 256 -7.26 1.75 2.23
CA GLY A 256 -8.13 1.94 3.40
C GLY A 256 -7.48 2.75 4.52
N ALA A 257 -6.18 2.60 4.73
CA ALA A 257 -5.42 3.37 5.72
C ALA A 257 -5.30 4.86 5.34
N GLU A 258 -5.07 5.16 4.07
CA GLU A 258 -5.03 6.54 3.56
C GLU A 258 -6.40 7.20 3.65
N LEU A 259 -7.47 6.48 3.32
CA LEU A 259 -8.85 6.98 3.48
C LEU A 259 -9.19 7.29 4.94
N ALA A 260 -8.77 6.43 5.88
CA ALA A 260 -8.91 6.70 7.31
C ALA A 260 -8.14 7.96 7.74
N ASN A 261 -6.93 8.14 7.20
CA ASN A 261 -6.11 9.31 7.46
C ASN A 261 -6.72 10.59 6.89
N ILE A 262 -7.30 10.55 5.68
CA ILE A 262 -8.03 11.68 5.09
C ILE A 262 -9.15 12.17 6.02
N VAL A 263 -9.95 11.26 6.56
CA VAL A 263 -11.04 11.61 7.49
C VAL A 263 -10.50 12.20 8.79
N ASN A 264 -9.39 11.65 9.32
CA ASN A 264 -8.75 12.16 10.52
C ASN A 264 -8.14 13.57 10.30
N GLU A 265 -7.44 13.79 9.19
CA GLU A 265 -6.89 15.11 8.83
C GLU A 265 -7.96 16.17 8.65
N ALA A 266 -9.13 15.81 8.07
CA ALA A 266 -10.28 16.71 7.97
C ALA A 266 -10.79 17.14 9.34
N ALA A 267 -10.87 16.22 10.29
CA ALA A 267 -11.25 16.54 11.66
C ALA A 267 -10.22 17.45 12.35
N LEU A 268 -8.92 17.16 12.20
CA LEU A 268 -7.83 17.98 12.74
C LEU A 268 -7.83 19.40 12.14
N ARG A 269 -8.13 19.52 10.84
CA ARG A 269 -8.26 20.81 10.16
C ARG A 269 -9.43 21.61 10.72
N ALA A 270 -10.60 20.99 10.88
CA ALA A 270 -11.77 21.65 11.47
C ALA A 270 -11.47 22.22 12.87
N VAL A 271 -10.77 21.46 13.72
CA VAL A 271 -10.34 21.92 15.06
C VAL A 271 -9.36 23.09 14.96
N ARG A 272 -8.39 23.01 14.05
CA ARG A 272 -7.39 24.07 13.82
C ARG A 272 -8.03 25.40 13.42
N ASP A 273 -9.11 25.31 12.64
CA ASP A 273 -9.90 26.47 12.19
C ASP A 273 -11.01 26.88 13.18
N GLY A 274 -11.01 26.32 14.41
CA GLY A 274 -11.97 26.65 15.48
C GLY A 274 -13.39 26.12 15.25
N ARG A 275 -13.59 25.21 14.29
CA ARG A 275 -14.89 24.59 13.99
C ARG A 275 -15.08 23.30 14.78
N ARG A 276 -16.34 22.89 14.94
CA ARG A 276 -16.71 21.70 15.71
C ARG A 276 -17.09 20.49 14.84
N PHE A 277 -17.04 20.64 13.52
CA PHE A 277 -17.35 19.61 12.55
C PHE A 277 -16.50 19.81 11.29
N ALA A 278 -16.17 18.72 10.62
CA ALA A 278 -15.48 18.73 9.35
C ALA A 278 -16.47 18.96 8.20
N THR A 279 -16.05 19.72 7.20
CA THR A 279 -16.83 20.06 6.00
C THR A 279 -16.31 19.33 4.76
N GLN A 280 -17.05 19.43 3.66
CA GLN A 280 -16.61 18.97 2.33
C GLN A 280 -15.21 19.50 1.97
N ALA A 281 -15.00 20.82 2.15
CA ALA A 281 -13.71 21.45 1.85
C ALA A 281 -12.55 20.93 2.71
N ASP A 282 -12.82 20.52 3.96
CA ASP A 282 -11.79 19.91 4.80
C ASP A 282 -11.37 18.55 4.28
N LEU A 283 -12.31 17.73 3.81
CA LEU A 283 -12.04 16.42 3.22
C LEU A 283 -11.27 16.56 1.90
N GLU A 284 -11.69 17.49 1.03
CA GLU A 284 -11.01 17.75 -0.25
C GLU A 284 -9.56 18.19 -0.03
N GLU A 285 -9.30 19.12 0.89
CA GLU A 285 -7.92 19.53 1.22
C GLU A 285 -7.13 18.41 1.90
N SER A 286 -7.80 17.55 2.70
CA SER A 286 -7.13 16.42 3.36
C SER A 286 -6.69 15.35 2.37
N ILE A 287 -7.41 15.14 1.27
CA ILE A 287 -6.96 14.31 0.16
C ILE A 287 -5.62 14.85 -0.39
N GLU A 288 -5.58 16.17 -0.64
CA GLU A 288 -4.37 16.81 -1.14
C GLU A 288 -3.20 16.70 -0.16
N ILE A 289 -3.46 16.83 1.14
CA ILE A 289 -2.45 16.67 2.18
C ILE A 289 -1.89 15.23 2.18
N VAL A 290 -2.75 14.24 2.05
CA VAL A 290 -2.33 12.82 2.08
C VAL A 290 -1.58 12.45 0.80
N ILE A 291 -2.00 12.94 -0.36
CA ILE A 291 -1.39 12.63 -1.67
C ILE A 291 -0.15 13.50 -1.93
N ALA A 292 -0.23 14.81 -1.73
CA ALA A 292 0.78 15.79 -2.13
C ALA A 292 1.49 16.48 -0.94
N GLY A 293 1.10 16.18 0.30
CA GLY A 293 1.66 16.78 1.50
C GLY A 293 1.07 18.16 1.84
N TYR A 294 1.52 18.72 2.96
CA TYR A 294 1.05 20.03 3.44
C TYR A 294 1.49 21.17 2.52
N GLN A 295 0.71 22.26 2.51
CA GLN A 295 1.10 23.52 1.85
C GLN A 295 2.35 24.09 2.53
N LYS A 296 3.35 24.47 1.74
CA LYS A 296 4.54 25.16 2.23
C LYS A 296 4.23 26.65 2.47
N LYS A 297 4.14 27.04 3.72
CA LYS A 297 3.89 28.46 4.10
C LYS A 297 5.06 29.40 3.81
N ASN A 298 6.27 28.87 3.74
CA ASN A 298 7.52 29.66 3.62
C ASN A 298 8.21 29.49 2.26
N ALA A 299 7.58 28.89 1.27
CA ALA A 299 8.13 28.81 -0.08
C ALA A 299 7.84 30.12 -0.82
N ILE A 300 8.82 31.00 -0.85
CA ILE A 300 8.75 32.22 -1.65
C ILE A 300 9.27 31.86 -3.04
N MET A 301 8.34 31.59 -3.97
CA MET A 301 8.67 31.55 -5.39
C MET A 301 8.85 32.96 -5.90
N THR A 302 9.83 33.18 -6.77
CA THR A 302 9.93 34.44 -7.51
C THR A 302 8.73 34.58 -8.47
N ASP A 303 8.36 35.79 -8.80
CA ASP A 303 7.27 36.03 -9.78
C ASP A 303 7.52 35.30 -11.10
N HIS A 304 8.77 35.21 -11.52
CA HIS A 304 9.15 34.48 -12.73
C HIS A 304 8.91 32.96 -12.59
N GLU A 305 9.31 32.36 -11.48
CA GLU A 305 9.04 30.94 -11.22
C GLU A 305 7.55 30.67 -11.11
N LYS A 306 6.79 31.54 -10.45
CA LYS A 306 5.34 31.43 -10.33
C LYS A 306 4.67 31.46 -11.69
N HIS A 307 5.15 32.31 -12.62
CA HIS A 307 4.66 32.32 -14.02
C HIS A 307 4.99 31.00 -14.72
N ILE A 308 6.20 30.51 -14.63
CA ILE A 308 6.59 29.23 -15.25
C ILE A 308 5.69 28.11 -14.76
N VAL A 309 5.50 27.98 -13.44
CA VAL A 309 4.65 26.93 -12.85
C VAL A 309 3.20 27.07 -13.30
N ALA A 310 2.66 28.30 -13.40
CA ALA A 310 1.30 28.51 -13.90
C ALA A 310 1.13 28.01 -15.33
N TYR A 311 2.05 28.30 -16.24
CA TYR A 311 2.01 27.79 -17.59
C TYR A 311 2.21 26.28 -17.66
N HIS A 312 3.08 25.73 -16.81
CA HIS A 312 3.34 24.30 -16.70
C HIS A 312 2.05 23.55 -16.35
N GLU A 313 1.37 23.93 -15.29
CA GLU A 313 0.14 23.27 -14.82
C GLU A 313 -1.02 23.45 -15.82
N ILE A 314 -1.17 24.64 -16.40
CA ILE A 314 -2.17 24.85 -17.47
C ILE A 314 -1.81 24.04 -18.71
N GLY A 315 -0.51 23.85 -19.00
CA GLY A 315 -0.06 22.97 -20.07
C GLY A 315 -0.61 21.56 -19.96
N HIS A 316 -0.49 20.95 -18.79
CA HIS A 316 -1.09 19.64 -18.50
C HIS A 316 -2.61 19.65 -18.68
N ALA A 317 -3.28 20.61 -18.05
CA ALA A 317 -4.74 20.71 -18.08
C ALA A 317 -5.29 20.94 -19.50
N LEU A 318 -4.65 21.80 -20.27
CA LEU A 318 -5.10 22.14 -21.63
C LEU A 318 -4.88 20.99 -22.61
N VAL A 319 -3.74 20.31 -22.52
CA VAL A 319 -3.48 19.11 -23.33
C VAL A 319 -4.48 18.02 -22.98
N ALA A 320 -4.77 17.80 -21.71
CA ALA A 320 -5.80 16.84 -21.28
C ALA A 320 -7.19 17.20 -21.83
N ALA A 321 -7.62 18.43 -21.67
CA ALA A 321 -8.95 18.88 -22.08
C ALA A 321 -9.18 18.92 -23.59
N LYS A 322 -8.11 18.96 -24.38
CA LYS A 322 -8.17 18.98 -25.89
C LYS A 322 -8.02 17.59 -26.47
N GLN A 323 -7.89 16.55 -25.69
CA GLN A 323 -7.82 15.17 -26.13
C GLN A 323 -9.12 14.42 -25.86
N THR A 324 -9.37 13.37 -26.63
CA THR A 324 -10.42 12.39 -26.37
C THR A 324 -9.98 11.43 -25.27
N ASN A 325 -10.95 10.87 -24.54
CA ASN A 325 -10.68 9.82 -23.53
C ASN A 325 -9.64 10.26 -22.46
N SER A 326 -9.71 11.51 -22.03
CA SER A 326 -8.90 12.05 -20.95
C SER A 326 -9.80 12.34 -19.74
N ALA A 327 -9.32 12.01 -18.54
CA ALA A 327 -10.06 12.31 -17.32
C ALA A 327 -10.27 13.82 -17.16
N PRO A 328 -11.47 14.27 -16.70
CA PRO A 328 -11.74 15.68 -16.53
C PRO A 328 -10.82 16.31 -15.47
N VAL A 329 -10.43 17.55 -15.75
CA VAL A 329 -9.66 18.36 -14.81
C VAL A 329 -10.57 18.78 -13.66
N GLN A 330 -10.19 18.46 -12.43
CA GLN A 330 -10.95 18.78 -11.23
C GLN A 330 -10.43 20.05 -10.54
N LYS A 331 -9.11 20.21 -10.47
CA LYS A 331 -8.44 21.31 -9.78
C LYS A 331 -7.06 21.55 -10.36
N ILE A 332 -6.62 22.78 -10.43
CA ILE A 332 -5.26 23.18 -10.80
C ILE A 332 -4.76 24.14 -9.72
N THR A 333 -3.55 23.96 -9.23
CA THR A 333 -2.95 24.84 -8.22
C THR A 333 -1.46 25.00 -8.44
N ILE A 334 -0.97 26.19 -8.11
CA ILE A 334 0.47 26.54 -8.09
C ILE A 334 0.98 26.77 -6.67
N VAL A 335 0.22 26.30 -5.68
CA VAL A 335 0.62 26.38 -4.27
C VAL A 335 1.60 25.24 -3.95
N PRO A 336 2.87 25.55 -3.55
CA PRO A 336 3.88 24.54 -3.29
C PRO A 336 3.50 23.60 -2.13
N ARG A 337 3.84 22.32 -2.28
CA ARG A 337 3.58 21.27 -1.28
C ARG A 337 4.88 20.71 -0.68
N THR A 338 4.76 20.07 0.48
CA THR A 338 5.93 19.49 1.18
C THR A 338 6.52 18.26 0.49
N SER A 339 5.79 17.61 -0.41
CA SER A 339 6.30 16.54 -1.28
C SER A 339 7.36 17.03 -2.29
N GLY A 340 7.51 18.34 -2.45
CA GLY A 340 8.41 18.95 -3.43
C GLY A 340 7.73 19.46 -4.69
N ALA A 341 6.46 19.16 -4.89
CA ALA A 341 5.67 19.72 -5.99
C ALA A 341 5.51 21.23 -5.82
N LEU A 342 5.74 21.98 -6.89
CA LEU A 342 5.54 23.44 -6.93
C LEU A 342 4.10 23.80 -7.33
N GLY A 343 3.43 22.89 -8.02
CA GLY A 343 2.03 22.92 -8.40
C GLY A 343 1.55 21.51 -8.70
N TYR A 344 0.30 21.34 -9.02
CA TYR A 344 -0.24 20.09 -9.58
C TYR A 344 -1.59 20.33 -10.27
N THR A 345 -1.87 19.48 -11.26
CA THR A 345 -3.14 19.38 -11.95
C THR A 345 -3.81 18.08 -11.57
N MET A 346 -4.96 18.17 -10.88
CA MET A 346 -5.75 17.00 -10.46
C MET A 346 -6.76 16.65 -11.56
N GLN A 347 -6.67 15.42 -12.06
CA GLN A 347 -7.65 14.80 -12.93
C GLN A 347 -8.36 13.67 -12.20
N VAL A 348 -9.68 13.58 -12.36
CA VAL A 348 -10.51 12.58 -11.67
C VAL A 348 -11.35 11.83 -12.68
N GLU A 349 -11.19 10.52 -12.75
CA GLU A 349 -11.99 9.67 -13.63
C GLU A 349 -13.44 9.57 -13.14
N GLU A 350 -14.41 9.60 -14.05
CA GLU A 350 -15.84 9.56 -13.71
C GLU A 350 -16.34 8.14 -13.38
N GLY A 351 -15.55 7.09 -13.63
CA GLY A 351 -15.94 5.71 -13.42
C GLY A 351 -14.79 4.77 -13.12
N ASN A 352 -15.09 3.49 -12.94
CA ASN A 352 -14.07 2.44 -12.81
C ASN A 352 -13.55 2.09 -14.21
N HIS A 353 -12.32 2.50 -14.52
CA HIS A 353 -11.62 2.14 -15.75
C HIS A 353 -10.67 0.95 -15.45
N TYR A 354 -11.05 -0.24 -15.95
CA TYR A 354 -10.23 -1.45 -15.79
C TYR A 354 -9.31 -1.72 -16.97
N LEU A 355 -9.63 -1.17 -18.15
CA LEU A 355 -8.86 -1.37 -19.38
C LEU A 355 -8.54 -0.02 -20.00
N MET A 356 -7.29 0.18 -20.38
CA MET A 356 -6.84 1.35 -21.13
C MET A 356 -6.45 0.93 -22.54
N SER A 357 -6.97 1.63 -23.52
CA SER A 357 -6.56 1.46 -24.93
C SER A 357 -5.16 2.06 -25.18
N GLN A 358 -4.54 1.68 -26.28
CA GLN A 358 -3.29 2.29 -26.71
C GLN A 358 -3.41 3.80 -26.84
N GLU A 359 -4.50 4.30 -27.45
CA GLU A 359 -4.76 5.73 -27.63
C GLU A 359 -4.87 6.48 -26.30
N GLU A 360 -5.56 5.89 -25.29
CA GLU A 360 -5.67 6.49 -23.95
C GLU A 360 -4.31 6.60 -23.26
N MET A 361 -3.47 5.57 -23.37
CA MET A 361 -2.12 5.59 -22.83
C MET A 361 -1.22 6.60 -23.53
N GLU A 362 -1.29 6.70 -24.85
CA GLU A 362 -0.60 7.73 -25.65
C GLU A 362 -1.06 9.14 -25.26
N ASN A 363 -2.36 9.35 -25.08
CA ASN A 363 -2.94 10.60 -24.62
C ASN A 363 -2.47 10.98 -23.21
N LYS A 364 -2.33 9.99 -22.33
CA LYS A 364 -1.79 10.19 -20.97
C LYS A 364 -0.31 10.61 -21.00
N ILE A 365 0.49 10.01 -21.90
CA ILE A 365 1.88 10.44 -22.12
C ILE A 365 1.92 11.89 -22.65
N ALA A 366 1.08 12.23 -23.62
CA ALA A 366 1.00 13.59 -24.13
C ALA A 366 0.61 14.59 -23.03
N THR A 367 -0.34 14.25 -22.16
CA THR A 367 -0.71 15.06 -20.99
C THR A 367 0.47 15.25 -20.03
N LEU A 368 1.20 14.18 -19.69
CA LEU A 368 2.40 14.27 -18.85
C LEU A 368 3.50 15.15 -19.45
N THR A 369 3.64 15.20 -20.78
CA THR A 369 4.60 16.09 -21.42
C THR A 369 4.10 17.53 -21.60
N GLY A 370 2.82 17.79 -21.27
CA GLY A 370 2.14 19.08 -21.48
C GLY A 370 2.77 20.26 -20.74
N GLY A 371 3.19 20.05 -19.49
CA GLY A 371 3.84 21.08 -18.68
C GLY A 371 5.13 21.57 -19.33
N ARG A 372 6.03 20.66 -19.67
CA ARG A 372 7.27 21.00 -20.39
C ARG A 372 7.01 21.61 -21.75
N ALA A 373 6.04 21.10 -22.50
CA ALA A 373 5.66 21.66 -23.80
C ALA A 373 5.15 23.11 -23.66
N ALA A 374 4.46 23.46 -22.59
CA ALA A 374 4.07 24.84 -22.31
C ALA A 374 5.28 25.74 -22.02
N GLU A 375 6.25 25.28 -21.21
CA GLU A 375 7.48 26.01 -20.97
C GLU A 375 8.25 26.31 -22.28
N GLU A 376 8.43 25.31 -23.13
CA GLU A 376 9.10 25.45 -24.42
C GLU A 376 8.36 26.43 -25.35
N THR A 377 7.02 26.30 -25.42
CA THR A 377 6.20 27.15 -26.31
C THR A 377 6.18 28.61 -25.86
N VAL A 378 6.23 28.89 -24.57
CA VAL A 378 6.05 30.23 -24.00
C VAL A 378 7.36 30.95 -23.73
N PHE A 379 8.30 30.25 -23.11
CA PHE A 379 9.56 30.84 -22.63
C PHE A 379 10.77 30.45 -23.50
N GLY A 380 10.64 29.46 -24.37
CA GLY A 380 11.74 28.92 -25.16
C GLY A 380 12.83 28.23 -24.33
N THR A 381 12.52 27.92 -23.08
CA THR A 381 13.41 27.26 -22.13
C THR A 381 12.70 26.07 -21.46
N ILE A 382 13.49 25.22 -20.81
CA ILE A 382 13.00 24.05 -20.06
C ILE A 382 13.55 24.12 -18.65
N THR A 383 12.72 23.71 -17.68
CA THR A 383 13.12 23.69 -16.27
C THR A 383 13.20 22.27 -15.72
N THR A 384 13.66 22.15 -14.49
CA THR A 384 13.71 20.90 -13.74
C THR A 384 12.33 20.49 -13.21
N GLY A 385 11.30 21.33 -13.34
CA GLY A 385 9.95 21.09 -12.83
C GLY A 385 9.31 19.83 -13.40
N ALA A 386 9.58 19.52 -14.67
CA ALA A 386 9.03 18.34 -15.37
C ALA A 386 9.68 16.99 -14.97
N SER A 387 10.54 16.92 -13.96
CA SER A 387 11.30 15.71 -13.64
C SER A 387 10.40 14.50 -13.35
N ASN A 388 9.36 14.67 -12.55
CA ASN A 388 8.41 13.60 -12.21
C ASN A 388 7.57 13.17 -13.44
N ASP A 389 7.16 14.13 -14.26
CA ASP A 389 6.36 13.86 -15.46
C ASP A 389 7.15 13.06 -16.49
N ILE A 390 8.43 13.40 -16.66
CA ILE A 390 9.36 12.66 -17.53
C ILE A 390 9.51 11.21 -17.03
N GLU A 391 9.67 11.01 -15.71
CA GLU A 391 9.76 9.68 -15.13
C GLU A 391 8.49 8.88 -15.38
N GLN A 392 7.32 9.45 -15.15
CA GLN A 392 6.04 8.77 -15.33
C GLN A 392 5.74 8.49 -16.81
N ALA A 393 5.99 9.45 -17.70
CA ALA A 393 5.86 9.28 -19.15
C ALA A 393 6.75 8.14 -19.65
N THR A 394 8.01 8.07 -19.16
CA THR A 394 8.96 7.01 -19.53
C THR A 394 8.51 5.64 -19.04
N LYS A 395 8.04 5.55 -17.77
CA LYS A 395 7.50 4.29 -17.20
C LYS A 395 6.30 3.80 -18.01
N LEU A 396 5.38 4.70 -18.34
CA LEU A 396 4.18 4.36 -19.10
C LEU A 396 4.53 3.89 -20.52
N ALA A 397 5.38 4.63 -21.24
CA ALA A 397 5.84 4.27 -22.57
C ALA A 397 6.58 2.91 -22.57
N ARG A 398 7.42 2.67 -21.57
CA ARG A 398 8.11 1.38 -21.43
C ARG A 398 7.11 0.25 -21.20
N ALA A 399 6.13 0.41 -20.31
CA ALA A 399 5.10 -0.59 -20.04
C ALA A 399 4.25 -0.92 -21.28
N MET A 400 3.92 0.09 -22.11
CA MET A 400 3.22 -0.11 -23.38
C MET A 400 3.99 -1.08 -24.31
N ILE A 401 5.31 -0.93 -24.38
CA ILE A 401 6.17 -1.69 -25.28
C ILE A 401 6.49 -3.07 -24.69
N THR A 402 6.89 -3.13 -23.41
CA THR A 402 7.47 -4.36 -22.83
C THR A 402 6.41 -5.28 -22.20
N ARG A 403 5.27 -4.73 -21.80
CA ARG A 403 4.28 -5.44 -20.97
C ARG A 403 2.93 -5.63 -21.65
N TYR A 404 2.45 -4.61 -22.37
CA TYR A 404 1.10 -4.64 -22.94
C TYR A 404 1.04 -5.02 -24.42
N GLY A 405 2.18 -5.29 -25.05
CA GLY A 405 2.22 -5.66 -26.47
C GLY A 405 1.73 -4.57 -27.41
N MET A 406 1.87 -3.27 -27.01
CA MET A 406 1.43 -2.12 -27.81
C MET A 406 2.54 -1.60 -28.75
N SER A 407 3.47 -2.46 -29.12
CA SER A 407 4.53 -2.18 -30.10
C SER A 407 4.31 -3.02 -31.35
N ARG A 408 4.41 -2.41 -32.53
CA ARG A 408 4.30 -3.13 -33.81
C ARG A 408 5.47 -4.10 -34.06
N ASP A 409 6.63 -3.82 -33.49
CA ASP A 409 7.84 -4.61 -33.72
C ASP A 409 7.92 -5.85 -32.82
N PHE A 410 7.31 -5.78 -31.62
CA PHE A 410 7.34 -6.86 -30.65
C PHE A 410 6.02 -7.59 -30.50
N ASP A 411 4.92 -6.97 -30.94
CA ASP A 411 3.56 -7.53 -30.91
C ASP A 411 3.23 -8.17 -29.55
N MET A 412 2.70 -9.36 -29.50
CA MET A 412 2.23 -10.05 -28.28
C MET A 412 3.36 -10.75 -27.51
N VAL A 413 4.53 -10.15 -27.40
CA VAL A 413 5.66 -10.71 -26.65
C VAL A 413 5.93 -9.89 -25.40
N ALA A 414 5.85 -10.54 -24.21
CA ALA A 414 6.24 -9.92 -22.95
C ALA A 414 7.76 -9.86 -22.82
N MET A 415 8.32 -8.66 -22.73
CA MET A 415 9.76 -8.41 -22.63
C MET A 415 10.22 -8.14 -21.21
N GLU A 416 9.30 -8.11 -20.25
CA GLU A 416 9.60 -7.93 -18.82
C GLU A 416 8.78 -8.86 -17.93
N THR A 417 9.32 -9.14 -16.76
CA THR A 417 8.62 -9.81 -15.67
C THR A 417 8.45 -8.85 -14.50
N VAL A 418 7.22 -8.78 -13.97
CA VAL A 418 6.93 -7.94 -12.81
C VAL A 418 7.33 -8.68 -11.55
N GLN A 419 8.18 -8.05 -10.73
CA GLN A 419 8.48 -8.44 -9.36
C GLN A 419 7.81 -7.44 -8.43
N ASN A 420 7.44 -7.87 -7.23
CA ASN A 420 6.79 -7.01 -6.24
C ASN A 420 5.47 -6.37 -6.73
N GLN A 421 4.54 -7.20 -7.20
CA GLN A 421 3.27 -6.78 -7.78
C GLN A 421 2.51 -5.72 -6.94
N TYR A 422 2.59 -5.78 -5.61
CA TYR A 422 1.88 -4.90 -4.69
C TYR A 422 2.73 -3.78 -4.06
N LEU A 423 4.03 -3.68 -4.39
CA LEU A 423 4.97 -2.72 -3.79
C LEU A 423 5.67 -1.80 -4.81
N GLY A 424 4.98 -1.41 -5.85
CA GLY A 424 5.52 -0.50 -6.86
C GLY A 424 6.05 -1.18 -8.11
N GLY A 425 5.96 -2.52 -8.19
CA GLY A 425 6.16 -3.24 -9.44
C GLY A 425 7.58 -3.16 -10.00
N ASP A 426 8.59 -3.48 -9.20
CA ASP A 426 9.93 -3.65 -9.77
C ASP A 426 9.88 -4.63 -10.93
N THR A 427 10.38 -4.22 -12.09
CA THR A 427 10.39 -5.03 -13.30
C THR A 427 11.80 -5.43 -13.66
N SER A 428 11.96 -6.65 -14.13
CA SER A 428 13.21 -7.12 -14.73
C SER A 428 12.98 -7.43 -16.20
N LEU A 429 13.86 -6.92 -17.06
CA LEU A 429 13.80 -7.22 -18.50
C LEU A 429 14.19 -8.68 -18.75
N ALA A 430 13.35 -9.37 -19.51
CA ALA A 430 13.52 -10.78 -19.88
C ALA A 430 13.87 -10.91 -21.36
N CYS A 431 14.85 -10.12 -21.83
CA CYS A 431 15.24 -10.08 -23.24
C CYS A 431 16.75 -9.83 -23.41
N SER A 432 17.27 -10.03 -24.63
CA SER A 432 18.69 -9.82 -24.95
C SER A 432 19.06 -8.32 -24.91
N ALA A 433 20.34 -7.99 -24.77
CA ALA A 433 20.86 -6.63 -24.81
C ALA A 433 20.51 -5.90 -26.13
N GLU A 434 20.48 -6.61 -27.25
CA GLU A 434 20.08 -6.03 -28.55
C GLU A 434 18.60 -5.63 -28.53
N THR A 435 17.73 -6.48 -27.97
CA THR A 435 16.31 -6.17 -27.82
C THR A 435 16.09 -4.99 -26.86
N GLN A 436 16.85 -4.91 -25.78
CA GLN A 436 16.80 -3.77 -24.83
C GLN A 436 17.12 -2.46 -25.53
N ALA A 437 18.16 -2.43 -26.39
CA ALA A 437 18.50 -1.25 -27.16
C ALA A 437 17.35 -0.80 -28.10
N LYS A 438 16.65 -1.76 -28.74
CA LYS A 438 15.47 -1.47 -29.56
C LYS A 438 14.30 -0.94 -28.74
N ILE A 439 14.06 -1.53 -27.54
CA ILE A 439 13.04 -1.03 -26.59
C ILE A 439 13.34 0.42 -26.22
N ASP A 440 14.57 0.74 -25.85
CA ASP A 440 14.95 2.12 -25.47
C ASP A 440 14.74 3.11 -26.62
N GLN A 441 15.07 2.72 -27.85
CA GLN A 441 14.80 3.56 -29.04
C GLN A 441 13.30 3.81 -29.24
N GLN A 442 12.46 2.80 -29.06
CA GLN A 442 11.01 2.94 -29.20
C GLN A 442 10.40 3.79 -28.10
N VAL A 443 10.87 3.64 -26.85
CA VAL A 443 10.45 4.48 -25.73
C VAL A 443 10.73 5.95 -26.02
N VAL A 444 11.95 6.27 -26.45
CA VAL A 444 12.35 7.63 -26.84
C VAL A 444 11.47 8.15 -27.98
N ALA A 445 11.24 7.34 -29.02
CA ALA A 445 10.43 7.74 -30.16
C ALA A 445 8.97 8.01 -29.76
N LEU A 446 8.37 7.15 -28.92
CA LEU A 446 7.00 7.28 -28.47
C LEU A 446 6.82 8.54 -27.61
N VAL A 447 7.68 8.75 -26.60
CA VAL A 447 7.61 9.94 -25.72
C VAL A 447 7.81 11.22 -26.57
N LYS A 448 8.75 11.23 -27.52
CA LYS A 448 8.98 12.36 -28.42
C LYS A 448 7.75 12.65 -29.28
N GLN A 449 7.14 11.63 -29.87
CA GLN A 449 5.92 11.78 -30.69
C GLN A 449 4.78 12.39 -29.86
N GLN A 450 4.57 11.93 -28.63
CA GLN A 450 3.52 12.48 -27.78
C GLN A 450 3.84 13.89 -27.29
N HIS A 451 5.12 14.21 -27.06
CA HIS A 451 5.55 15.56 -26.75
C HIS A 451 5.32 16.52 -27.93
N GLU A 452 5.63 16.11 -29.16
CA GLU A 452 5.33 16.90 -30.38
C GLU A 452 3.83 17.13 -30.54
N LYS A 453 2.99 16.15 -30.20
CA LYS A 453 1.53 16.29 -30.16
C LYS A 453 1.11 17.35 -29.11
N ALA A 454 1.68 17.33 -27.92
CA ALA A 454 1.42 18.33 -26.90
C ALA A 454 1.83 19.73 -27.31
N LEU A 455 3.03 19.90 -27.88
CA LEU A 455 3.51 21.17 -28.44
C LEU A 455 2.54 21.75 -29.48
N LYS A 456 2.06 20.91 -30.43
CA LYS A 456 1.09 21.32 -31.43
C LYS A 456 -0.22 21.77 -30.81
N LEU A 457 -0.79 20.98 -29.87
CA LEU A 457 -2.04 21.33 -29.19
C LEU A 457 -1.93 22.68 -28.45
N LEU A 458 -0.82 22.94 -27.77
CA LEU A 458 -0.60 24.19 -27.05
C LEU A 458 -0.37 25.37 -27.98
N THR A 459 0.36 25.18 -29.07
CA THR A 459 0.58 26.23 -30.10
C THR A 459 -0.73 26.60 -30.77
N ASP A 460 -1.55 25.64 -31.16
CA ASP A 460 -2.86 25.85 -31.81
C ASP A 460 -3.86 26.54 -30.85
N ASN A 461 -3.67 26.44 -29.55
CA ASN A 461 -4.53 27.03 -28.50
C ASN A 461 -3.80 28.08 -27.65
N ARG A 462 -2.77 28.75 -28.19
CA ARG A 462 -1.90 29.68 -27.46
C ARG A 462 -2.67 30.78 -26.72
N ALA A 463 -3.67 31.40 -27.31
CA ALA A 463 -4.46 32.45 -26.69
C ALA A 463 -5.19 31.94 -25.41
N LYS A 464 -5.71 30.71 -25.45
CA LYS A 464 -6.33 30.07 -24.26
C LYS A 464 -5.32 29.68 -23.19
N LEU A 465 -4.14 29.23 -23.59
CA LEU A 465 -3.04 28.96 -22.67
C LEU A 465 -2.67 30.23 -21.89
N ASP A 466 -2.52 31.37 -22.59
CA ASP A 466 -2.16 32.65 -21.97
C ASP A 466 -3.27 33.17 -21.03
N GLU A 467 -4.56 33.08 -21.45
CA GLU A 467 -5.72 33.49 -20.65
C GLU A 467 -5.84 32.67 -19.36
N LEU A 468 -5.72 31.35 -19.45
CA LEU A 468 -5.82 30.43 -18.31
C LEU A 468 -4.62 30.55 -17.37
N ALA A 469 -3.40 30.69 -17.91
CA ALA A 469 -2.20 30.85 -17.10
C ALA A 469 -2.23 32.17 -16.30
N ALA A 470 -2.67 33.28 -16.90
CA ALA A 470 -2.85 34.56 -16.21
C ALA A 470 -3.90 34.43 -15.09
N PHE A 471 -5.02 33.76 -15.34
CA PHE A 471 -6.06 33.54 -14.35
C PHE A 471 -5.57 32.65 -13.17
N LEU A 472 -4.82 31.58 -13.47
CA LEU A 472 -4.21 30.72 -12.43
C LEU A 472 -3.15 31.47 -11.64
N TYR A 473 -2.34 32.33 -12.29
CA TYR A 473 -1.33 33.13 -11.62
C TYR A 473 -1.94 34.07 -10.56
N GLU A 474 -3.09 34.69 -10.88
CA GLU A 474 -3.79 35.58 -9.96
C GLU A 474 -4.49 34.85 -8.82
N LYS A 475 -5.19 33.75 -9.15
CA LYS A 475 -5.99 32.99 -8.17
C LYS A 475 -5.20 31.94 -7.37
N GLU A 476 -4.01 31.54 -7.85
CA GLU A 476 -3.16 30.48 -7.33
C GLU A 476 -3.80 29.07 -7.31
N THR A 477 -5.12 28.99 -7.34
CA THR A 477 -5.90 27.74 -7.41
C THR A 477 -7.20 28.00 -8.16
N ILE A 478 -7.51 27.14 -9.14
CA ILE A 478 -8.73 27.18 -9.91
C ILE A 478 -9.41 25.80 -9.94
N THR A 479 -10.75 25.82 -9.97
CA THR A 479 -11.53 24.59 -10.12
C THR A 479 -11.62 24.16 -11.58
N GLY A 480 -11.95 22.87 -11.82
CA GLY A 480 -12.20 22.37 -13.17
C GLY A 480 -13.36 23.10 -13.87
N GLU A 481 -14.39 23.51 -13.13
CA GLU A 481 -15.51 24.28 -13.67
C GLU A 481 -15.06 25.66 -14.18
N GLU A 482 -14.26 26.39 -13.39
CA GLU A 482 -13.68 27.67 -13.78
C GLU A 482 -12.76 27.55 -14.99
N PHE A 483 -11.91 26.49 -15.01
CA PHE A 483 -11.05 26.16 -16.13
C PHE A 483 -11.88 25.93 -17.41
N MET A 484 -12.90 25.07 -17.34
CA MET A 484 -13.77 24.75 -18.47
C MET A 484 -14.61 25.96 -18.94
N ALA A 485 -15.05 26.82 -18.01
CA ALA A 485 -15.77 28.04 -18.35
C ALA A 485 -14.93 29.00 -19.22
N ILE A 486 -13.64 29.17 -18.88
CA ILE A 486 -12.70 29.98 -19.68
C ILE A 486 -12.36 29.28 -21.00
N LEU A 487 -12.10 27.98 -20.97
CA LEU A 487 -11.73 27.21 -22.18
C LEU A 487 -12.82 27.23 -23.23
N ASN A 488 -14.11 27.15 -22.82
CA ASN A 488 -15.27 27.13 -23.74
C ASN A 488 -15.81 28.51 -24.10
N LYS A 489 -15.30 29.57 -23.52
CA LYS A 489 -15.65 30.95 -23.87
C LYS A 489 -15.17 31.22 -25.27
N LYS A 490 -16.10 31.56 -26.16
CA LYS A 490 -15.84 31.89 -27.58
C LYS A 490 -15.06 33.18 -27.75
#